data_6f50914e8d77c0fa02bba3c972cae1c3
#
_entry.id   6f50914e8d77c0fa02bba3c972cae1c3
#
_cell.length_a   1.000
_cell.length_b   1.000
_cell.length_c   1.000
_cell.angle_alpha   90.00
_cell.angle_beta   90.00
_cell.angle_gamma   90.00
#
_symmetry.space_group_name_H-M   'P 1'
#
loop_
_entity.id
_entity.type
_entity.pdbx_description
1 polymer ?
#
loop_
_entity_poly.entity_id
_entity_poly.type
_entity_poly.pdbx_seq_one_letter_code
_entity_poly.pdbx_strand_id
1 'polypeptide(L)'
;MFIRCAFFEGHVKSGMDAQFKSFVHERLVPLWTKFPGAEEVRVLHQKESDTPAPHYAMVLAIKYPSMAAIEQALKSDVRSQSRLETQELVKMFDGRIFHTVFEAAHFRV
;
A
#
# COMPACT_ATOMS: atom_id res chain seq x y z
N MET A 1 -16.71 7.14 3.58
CA MET A 1 -15.34 7.07 3.04
C MET A 1 -14.98 5.63 2.74
N PHE A 2 -14.01 5.44 1.90
CA PHE A 2 -13.54 4.12 1.50
C PHE A 2 -12.03 4.08 1.59
N ILE A 3 -11.50 2.93 2.00
CA ILE A 3 -10.06 2.74 2.09
C ILE A 3 -9.69 1.54 1.25
N ARG A 4 -8.82 1.75 0.26
CA ARG A 4 -8.28 0.67 -0.54
C ARG A 4 -6.93 0.28 0.03
N CYS A 5 -6.83 -0.98 0.45
CA CYS A 5 -5.60 -1.51 1.03
C CYS A 5 -4.90 -2.43 0.04
N ALA A 6 -3.58 -2.27 -0.08
CA ALA A 6 -2.72 -3.22 -0.74
C ALA A 6 -1.99 -4.00 0.35
N PHE A 7 -2.23 -5.29 0.43
CA PHE A 7 -1.61 -6.17 1.41
C PHE A 7 -0.41 -6.86 0.79
N PHE A 8 0.76 -6.62 1.37
CA PHE A 8 1.99 -7.31 0.99
C PHE A 8 2.17 -8.47 1.97
N GLU A 9 1.47 -9.57 1.70
CA GLU A 9 1.49 -10.74 2.55
C GLU A 9 2.74 -11.56 2.28
N GLY A 10 3.61 -11.66 3.26
CA GLY A 10 4.88 -12.33 3.14
C GLY A 10 5.98 -11.61 3.87
N HIS A 11 7.21 -11.84 3.44
CA HIS A 11 8.40 -11.32 4.13
C HIS A 11 9.31 -10.57 3.17
N VAL A 12 9.91 -9.50 3.65
CA VAL A 12 11.04 -8.87 2.98
C VAL A 12 12.21 -9.86 3.01
N LYS A 13 12.93 -9.96 1.91
CA LYS A 13 14.09 -10.84 1.82
C LYS A 13 15.14 -10.47 2.85
N SER A 14 15.85 -11.47 3.34
CA SER A 14 16.87 -11.30 4.39
C SER A 14 17.87 -10.21 4.02
N GLY A 15 18.09 -9.28 4.96
CA GLY A 15 19.04 -8.18 4.79
C GLY A 15 18.56 -7.03 3.94
N MET A 16 17.32 -7.05 3.44
CA MET A 16 16.79 -6.03 2.54
C MET A 16 15.77 -5.09 3.19
N ASP A 17 15.56 -5.16 4.51
CA ASP A 17 14.55 -4.35 5.18
C ASP A 17 14.75 -2.85 4.98
N ALA A 18 15.97 -2.36 5.15
CA ALA A 18 16.27 -0.94 5.00
C ALA A 18 16.03 -0.48 3.56
N GLN A 19 16.49 -1.29 2.58
CA GLN A 19 16.30 -0.99 1.16
C GLN A 19 14.83 -0.98 0.77
N PHE A 20 14.06 -1.95 1.29
CA PHE A 20 12.63 -2.04 1.04
C PHE A 20 11.91 -0.78 1.53
N LYS A 21 12.16 -0.39 2.77
CA LYS A 21 11.54 0.82 3.35
C LYS A 21 11.96 2.08 2.63
N SER A 22 13.24 2.23 2.31
CA SER A 22 13.73 3.41 1.56
C SER A 22 13.08 3.49 0.19
N PHE A 23 12.98 2.37 -0.52
CA PHE A 23 12.34 2.33 -1.83
C PHE A 23 10.87 2.79 -1.75
N VAL A 24 10.13 2.28 -0.76
CA VAL A 24 8.73 2.67 -0.55
C VAL A 24 8.63 4.18 -0.32
N HIS A 25 9.43 4.71 0.60
CA HIS A 25 9.34 6.11 0.98
C HIS A 25 9.83 7.05 -0.12
N GLU A 26 10.87 6.70 -0.85
CA GLU A 26 11.50 7.57 -1.83
C GLU A 26 10.89 7.46 -3.23
N ARG A 27 10.41 6.27 -3.62
CA ARG A 27 9.98 5.99 -4.99
C ARG A 27 8.47 5.79 -5.11
N LEU A 28 7.81 5.28 -4.10
CA LEU A 28 6.39 4.94 -4.18
C LEU A 28 5.48 5.94 -3.50
N VAL A 29 5.79 6.38 -2.29
CA VAL A 29 4.97 7.37 -1.58
C VAL A 29 4.75 8.63 -2.40
N PRO A 30 5.76 9.21 -3.08
CA PRO A 30 5.54 10.38 -3.92
C PRO A 30 4.54 10.15 -5.05
N LEU A 31 4.44 8.92 -5.56
CA LEU A 31 3.45 8.58 -6.58
C LEU A 31 2.07 8.38 -5.96
N TRP A 32 1.98 7.62 -4.87
CA TRP A 32 0.70 7.35 -4.20
C TRP A 32 0.01 8.62 -3.73
N THR A 33 0.77 9.60 -3.25
CA THR A 33 0.22 10.87 -2.80
C THR A 33 -0.31 11.75 -3.94
N LYS A 34 -0.03 11.36 -5.19
CA LYS A 34 -0.56 12.04 -6.38
C LYS A 34 -1.72 11.31 -7.02
N PHE A 35 -2.18 10.20 -6.45
CA PHE A 35 -3.33 9.50 -6.98
C PHE A 35 -4.55 10.42 -6.94
N PRO A 36 -5.26 10.60 -8.06
CA PRO A 36 -6.42 11.51 -8.09
C PRO A 36 -7.49 11.04 -7.11
N GLY A 37 -8.03 11.97 -6.35
CA GLY A 37 -9.08 11.70 -5.37
C GLY A 37 -8.59 11.09 -4.06
N ALA A 38 -7.32 10.73 -3.95
CA ALA A 38 -6.76 10.23 -2.69
C ALA A 38 -6.72 11.36 -1.66
N GLU A 39 -7.25 11.08 -0.47
CA GLU A 39 -7.31 12.04 0.62
C GLU A 39 -6.24 11.80 1.68
N GLU A 40 -5.80 10.55 1.82
CA GLU A 40 -4.80 10.17 2.81
C GLU A 40 -4.10 8.91 2.34
N VAL A 41 -2.79 8.85 2.56
CA VAL A 41 -1.98 7.67 2.29
C VAL A 41 -1.31 7.25 3.58
N ARG A 42 -1.50 6.00 3.99
CA ARG A 42 -0.82 5.42 5.13
C ARG A 42 -0.03 4.20 4.71
N VAL A 43 1.19 4.12 5.21
CA VAL A 43 2.05 2.95 5.02
C VAL A 43 2.22 2.31 6.39
N LEU A 44 1.80 1.06 6.51
CA LEU A 44 1.80 0.34 7.77
C LEU A 44 2.83 -0.79 7.70
N HIS A 45 3.72 -0.83 8.68
CA HIS A 45 4.69 -1.93 8.81
C HIS A 45 4.32 -2.74 10.04
N GLN A 46 4.18 -4.06 9.87
CA GLN A 46 3.80 -4.92 10.99
C GLN A 46 4.89 -4.90 12.06
N LYS A 47 4.48 -4.67 13.31
CA LYS A 47 5.38 -4.71 14.48
C LYS A 47 5.16 -5.97 15.30
N GLU A 48 3.89 -6.33 15.50
CA GLU A 48 3.52 -7.48 16.31
C GLU A 48 2.28 -8.14 15.74
N SER A 49 2.12 -9.42 16.02
CA SER A 49 0.90 -10.17 15.79
C SER A 49 0.78 -11.22 16.87
N ASP A 50 -0.44 -11.53 17.28
CA ASP A 50 -0.71 -12.59 18.25
C ASP A 50 -0.74 -13.98 17.60
N THR A 51 -0.54 -14.02 16.27
CA THR A 51 -0.45 -15.29 15.54
C THR A 51 0.78 -15.27 14.63
N PRO A 52 1.36 -16.44 14.32
CA PRO A 52 2.53 -16.49 13.43
C PRO A 52 2.21 -16.19 11.96
N ALA A 53 0.95 -16.31 11.57
CA ALA A 53 0.53 -16.11 10.18
C ALA A 53 -0.91 -15.58 10.15
N PRO A 54 -1.27 -14.76 9.15
CA PRO A 54 -0.38 -14.26 8.09
C PRO A 54 0.58 -13.19 8.60
N HIS A 55 1.70 -13.03 7.90
CA HIS A 55 2.66 -11.95 8.13
C HIS A 55 2.56 -10.94 6.99
N TYR A 56 2.62 -9.66 7.31
CA TYR A 56 2.56 -8.58 6.32
C TYR A 56 3.87 -7.79 6.35
N ALA A 57 4.57 -7.78 5.23
CA ALA A 57 5.75 -6.92 5.09
C ALA A 57 5.33 -5.45 5.13
N MET A 58 4.15 -5.16 4.56
CA MET A 58 3.61 -3.81 4.52
C MET A 58 2.13 -3.86 4.18
N VAL A 59 1.38 -2.88 4.65
CA VAL A 59 0.02 -2.61 4.15
C VAL A 59 -0.01 -1.15 3.71
N LEU A 60 -0.40 -0.91 2.47
CA LEU A 60 -0.67 0.42 1.96
C LEU A 60 -2.16 0.69 2.09
N ALA A 61 -2.54 1.78 2.74
CA ALA A 61 -3.95 2.15 2.90
C ALA A 61 -4.17 3.55 2.34
N ILE A 62 -4.99 3.65 1.30
CA ILE A 62 -5.33 4.93 0.66
C ILE A 62 -6.81 5.22 0.85
N LYS A 63 -7.11 6.37 1.40
CA LYS A 63 -8.46 6.81 1.69
C LYS A 63 -9.02 7.63 0.53
N TYR A 64 -10.28 7.35 0.17
CA TYR A 64 -11.01 8.02 -0.91
C TYR A 64 -12.41 8.40 -0.45
N PRO A 65 -13.02 9.46 -1.05
CA PRO A 65 -14.38 9.86 -0.69
C PRO A 65 -15.45 8.91 -1.23
N SER A 66 -15.17 8.17 -2.31
CA SER A 66 -16.16 7.33 -2.99
C SER A 66 -15.50 6.20 -3.77
N MET A 67 -16.31 5.21 -4.14
CA MET A 67 -15.89 4.15 -5.04
C MET A 67 -15.52 4.68 -6.42
N ALA A 68 -16.26 5.69 -6.90
CA ALA A 68 -15.97 6.34 -8.18
C ALA A 68 -14.58 6.98 -8.18
N ALA A 69 -14.18 7.58 -7.06
CA ALA A 69 -12.83 8.15 -6.92
C ALA A 69 -11.76 7.07 -7.03
N ILE A 70 -12.00 5.91 -6.44
CA ILE A 70 -11.09 4.76 -6.57
C ILE A 70 -10.95 4.34 -8.03
N GLU A 71 -12.06 4.22 -8.75
CA GLU A 71 -12.04 3.84 -10.17
C GLU A 71 -11.23 4.84 -11.00
N GLN A 72 -11.37 6.12 -10.75
CA GLN A 72 -10.60 7.15 -11.43
C GLN A 72 -9.11 7.04 -11.13
N ALA A 73 -8.76 6.83 -9.87
CA ALA A 73 -7.37 6.65 -9.47
C ALA A 73 -6.72 5.46 -10.18
N LEU A 74 -7.44 4.34 -10.29
CA LEU A 74 -6.93 3.12 -10.91
C LEU A 74 -6.70 3.26 -12.42
N LYS A 75 -7.31 4.27 -13.06
CA LYS A 75 -7.14 4.55 -14.50
C LYS A 75 -6.07 5.62 -14.76
N SER A 76 -5.49 6.19 -13.73
CA SER A 76 -4.56 7.32 -13.86
C SER A 76 -3.18 6.88 -14.32
N ASP A 77 -2.46 7.80 -14.97
CA ASP A 77 -1.08 7.57 -15.40
C ASP A 77 -0.15 7.37 -14.21
N VAL A 78 -0.39 8.12 -13.12
CA VAL A 78 0.44 7.99 -11.92
C VAL A 78 0.31 6.60 -11.30
N ARG A 79 -0.86 5.99 -11.40
CA ARG A 79 -1.05 4.61 -10.93
C ARG A 79 -0.25 3.64 -11.78
N SER A 80 -0.22 3.85 -13.10
CA SER A 80 0.58 3.03 -14.00
C SER A 80 2.07 3.16 -13.67
N GLN A 81 2.53 4.37 -13.37
CA GLN A 81 3.92 4.59 -12.93
C GLN A 81 4.21 3.86 -11.62
N SER A 82 3.27 3.88 -10.66
CA SER A 82 3.48 3.19 -9.39
C SER A 82 3.56 1.67 -9.58
N ARG A 83 2.81 1.12 -10.52
CA ARG A 83 2.90 -0.31 -10.84
C ARG A 83 4.26 -0.69 -11.40
N LEU A 84 4.83 0.14 -12.27
CA LEU A 84 6.17 -0.09 -12.81
C LEU A 84 7.22 -0.06 -11.70
N GLU A 85 7.14 0.93 -10.80
CA GLU A 85 8.06 1.01 -9.67
C GLU A 85 7.88 -0.18 -8.72
N THR A 86 6.66 -0.64 -8.50
CA THR A 86 6.38 -1.80 -7.65
C THR A 86 7.07 -3.06 -8.15
N GLN A 87 7.28 -3.20 -9.47
CA GLN A 87 8.01 -4.34 -10.03
C GLN A 87 9.44 -4.42 -9.52
N GLU A 88 10.06 -3.28 -9.21
CA GLU A 88 11.38 -3.26 -8.57
C GLU A 88 11.29 -3.62 -7.08
N LEU A 89 10.25 -3.13 -6.41
CA LEU A 89 10.04 -3.43 -4.99
C LEU A 89 9.87 -4.92 -4.74
N VAL A 90 9.12 -5.61 -5.59
CA VAL A 90 8.83 -7.05 -5.37
C VAL A 90 10.06 -7.93 -5.50
N LYS A 91 11.14 -7.44 -6.07
CA LYS A 91 12.42 -8.16 -6.10
C LYS A 91 13.03 -8.31 -4.71
N MET A 92 12.62 -7.47 -3.76
CA MET A 92 13.09 -7.48 -2.37
C MET A 92 12.14 -8.22 -1.43
N PHE A 93 11.13 -8.90 -1.97
CA PHE A 93 10.00 -9.39 -1.18
C PHE A 93 9.60 -10.79 -1.65
N ASP A 94 9.30 -11.67 -0.69
CA ASP A 94 8.76 -13.01 -0.94
C ASP A 94 7.34 -13.09 -0.40
N GLY A 95 6.38 -13.21 -1.31
CA GLY A 95 4.98 -13.27 -0.94
C GLY A 95 4.08 -12.88 -2.08
N ARG A 96 2.90 -12.39 -1.74
CA ARG A 96 1.92 -11.95 -2.73
C ARG A 96 1.33 -10.60 -2.34
N ILE A 97 0.83 -9.89 -3.34
CA ILE A 97 0.14 -8.61 -3.15
C ILE A 97 -1.30 -8.81 -3.58
N PHE A 98 -2.23 -8.40 -2.73
CA PHE A 98 -3.64 -8.36 -3.07
C PHE A 98 -4.28 -7.09 -2.53
N HIS A 99 -5.44 -6.74 -3.08
CA HIS A 99 -6.11 -5.49 -2.75
C HIS A 99 -7.50 -5.76 -2.21
N THR A 100 -7.90 -4.97 -1.21
CA THR A 100 -9.23 -5.02 -0.64
C THR A 100 -9.71 -3.60 -0.41
N VAL A 101 -10.98 -3.34 -0.70
CA VAL A 101 -11.61 -2.05 -0.41
C VAL A 101 -12.53 -2.23 0.79
N PHE A 102 -12.38 -1.34 1.77
CA PHE A 102 -13.22 -1.30 2.96
C PHE A 102 -14.05 -0.02 2.95
N GLU A 103 -15.33 -0.15 3.28
CA GLU A 103 -16.10 1.01 3.69
C GLU A 103 -15.69 1.34 5.12
N ALA A 104 -15.36 2.60 5.38
CA ALA A 104 -14.83 3.00 6.67
C ALA A 104 -15.77 3.99 7.37
N ALA A 105 -15.89 3.80 8.68
CA ALA A 105 -16.56 4.76 9.55
C ALA A 105 -15.51 5.34 10.51
N HIS A 106 -15.59 6.63 10.76
CA HIS A 106 -14.64 7.32 11.63
C HIS A 106 -15.36 7.89 12.83
N PHE A 107 -14.88 7.54 14.01
CA PHE A 107 -15.43 8.01 15.28
C PHE A 107 -14.36 8.76 16.06
N ARG A 108 -14.71 9.93 16.56
CA ARG A 108 -13.81 10.67 17.45
C ARG A 108 -13.91 10.09 18.87
N VAL A 109 -12.77 9.95 19.50
CA VAL A 109 -12.65 9.47 20.87
C VAL A 109 -12.51 10.65 21.81
#